data_d36da25959f8718fb58a6494fa7071c4
#
_entry.id   d36da25959f8718fb58a6494fa7071c4
#
_cell.length_a   1.000
_cell.length_b   1.000
_cell.length_c   1.000
_cell.angle_alpha   90.00
_cell.angle_beta   90.00
_cell.angle_gamma   90.00
#
_symmetry.space_group_name_H-M   'P 1'
#
loop_
_entity.id
_entity.type
_entity.pdbx_description
1 polymer ?
#
loop_
_entity_poly.entity_id
_entity_poly.type
_entity_poly.pdbx_seq_one_letter_code
_entity_poly.pdbx_strand_id
1 'polypeptide(L)'
;VTITAALAANPIVGVQASVPMITKGGLDTITKHLAIEYAKDGIRFNAVAPGVVDTPLHKNDRKEVLQTLNPMGVLSSVKDIVDAVMYLTEAHTVTGEILNVDSGAHTGRW
;
A
#
# COMPACT_ATOMS: atom_id res chain seq x y z
N VAL A 1 4.22 0.19 -11.85
CA VAL A 1 3.88 0.07 -10.42
C VAL A 1 3.06 1.27 -9.99
N THR A 2 1.99 1.01 -9.29
CA THR A 2 1.08 2.04 -8.75
C THR A 2 1.18 2.08 -7.22
N ILE A 3 0.95 3.25 -6.64
CA ILE A 3 0.91 3.42 -5.18
C ILE A 3 -0.56 3.51 -4.75
N THR A 4 -0.98 2.58 -3.92
CA THR A 4 -2.33 2.56 -3.34
C THR A 4 -2.29 2.90 -1.85
N ALA A 5 -3.06 2.22 -1.03
CA ALA A 5 -3.00 2.36 0.43
C ALA A 5 -3.46 1.06 1.08
N ALA A 6 -2.73 0.60 2.08
CA ALA A 6 -3.11 -0.59 2.84
C ALA A 6 -4.51 -0.42 3.47
N LEU A 7 -4.85 0.79 3.87
CA LEU A 7 -6.15 1.14 4.45
C LEU A 7 -7.34 0.89 3.49
N ALA A 8 -7.10 0.85 2.17
CA ALA A 8 -8.16 0.65 1.19
C ALA A 8 -8.83 -0.72 1.32
N ALA A 9 -8.04 -1.76 1.54
CA ALA A 9 -8.54 -3.12 1.72
C ALA A 9 -8.74 -3.49 3.20
N ASN A 10 -8.09 -2.78 4.11
CA ASN A 10 -8.00 -3.13 5.53
C ASN A 10 -8.32 -1.91 6.41
N PRO A 11 -9.59 -1.50 6.50
CA PRO A 11 -9.97 -0.33 7.27
C PRO A 11 -9.67 -0.51 8.77
N ILE A 12 -9.37 0.61 9.43
CA ILE A 12 -9.01 0.65 10.86
C ILE A 12 -10.06 1.48 11.60
N VAL A 13 -10.53 0.96 12.73
CA VAL A 13 -11.47 1.68 13.60
C VAL A 13 -10.86 3.00 14.05
N GLY A 14 -11.64 4.09 13.94
CA GLY A 14 -11.19 5.43 14.30
C GLY A 14 -10.51 6.20 13.17
N VAL A 15 -10.22 5.56 12.04
CA VAL A 15 -9.67 6.23 10.85
C VAL A 15 -10.79 6.46 9.84
N GLN A 16 -11.15 7.73 9.63
CA GLN A 16 -12.21 8.12 8.70
C GLN A 16 -11.59 8.50 7.35
N ALA A 17 -11.59 7.56 6.41
CA ALA A 17 -10.92 7.73 5.12
C ALA A 17 -11.76 7.21 3.94
N SER A 18 -13.09 7.14 4.07
CA SER A 18 -13.94 6.54 3.03
C SER A 18 -13.80 7.22 1.67
N VAL A 19 -13.76 8.55 1.63
CA VAL A 19 -13.69 9.29 0.36
C VAL A 19 -12.37 9.05 -0.39
N PRO A 20 -11.18 9.23 0.20
CA PRO A 20 -9.93 8.89 -0.50
C PRO A 20 -9.82 7.41 -0.84
N MET A 21 -10.46 6.52 -0.07
CA MET A 21 -10.39 5.08 -0.33
C MET A 21 -11.25 4.64 -1.51
N ILE A 22 -12.16 5.46 -2.02
CA ILE A 22 -12.85 5.20 -3.30
C ILE A 22 -11.81 5.07 -4.42
N THR A 23 -10.90 6.04 -4.55
CA THR A 23 -9.85 6.02 -5.57
C THR A 23 -8.81 4.94 -5.30
N LYS A 24 -8.34 4.83 -4.06
CA LYS A 24 -7.30 3.88 -3.68
C LYS A 24 -7.76 2.43 -3.82
N GLY A 25 -9.01 2.13 -3.46
CA GLY A 25 -9.59 0.81 -3.67
C GLY A 25 -9.75 0.48 -5.15
N GLY A 26 -10.10 1.46 -5.97
CA GLY A 26 -10.16 1.32 -7.43
C GLY A 26 -8.79 0.98 -8.03
N LEU A 27 -7.71 1.55 -7.52
CA LEU A 27 -6.35 1.24 -7.97
C LEU A 27 -5.97 -0.22 -7.66
N ASP A 28 -6.36 -0.76 -6.51
CA ASP A 28 -6.14 -2.17 -6.18
C ASP A 28 -6.86 -3.08 -7.19
N THR A 29 -8.11 -2.79 -7.47
CA THR A 29 -8.92 -3.58 -8.39
C THR A 29 -8.40 -3.51 -9.82
N ILE A 30 -8.13 -2.31 -10.33
CA ILE A 30 -7.66 -2.15 -11.71
C ILE A 30 -6.28 -2.79 -11.94
N THR A 31 -5.41 -2.78 -10.94
CA THR A 31 -4.10 -3.44 -11.02
C THR A 31 -4.24 -4.92 -11.40
N LYS A 32 -5.18 -5.62 -10.76
CA LYS A 32 -5.42 -7.05 -11.03
C LYS A 32 -6.03 -7.27 -12.41
N HIS A 33 -6.97 -6.46 -12.81
CA HIS A 33 -7.62 -6.58 -14.13
C HIS A 33 -6.63 -6.29 -15.26
N LEU A 34 -5.86 -5.22 -15.16
CA LEU A 34 -4.85 -4.89 -16.17
C LEU A 34 -3.75 -5.95 -16.25
N ALA A 35 -3.37 -6.56 -15.12
CA ALA A 35 -2.39 -7.64 -15.09
C ALA A 35 -2.85 -8.82 -15.97
N ILE A 36 -4.12 -9.20 -15.89
CA ILE A 36 -4.68 -10.28 -16.70
C ILE A 36 -4.82 -9.85 -18.16
N GLU A 37 -5.34 -8.66 -18.43
CA GLU A 37 -5.59 -8.17 -19.78
C GLU A 37 -4.32 -8.09 -20.62
N TYR A 38 -3.20 -7.70 -20.01
CA TYR A 38 -1.93 -7.45 -20.72
C TYR A 38 -0.84 -8.48 -20.45
N ALA A 39 -1.17 -9.58 -19.77
CA ALA A 39 -0.19 -10.63 -19.48
C ALA A 39 0.47 -11.18 -20.75
N LYS A 40 -0.31 -11.44 -21.79
CA LYS A 40 0.19 -11.98 -23.06
C LYS A 40 1.05 -10.99 -23.83
N ASP A 41 0.89 -9.70 -23.58
CA ASP A 41 1.69 -8.64 -24.17
C ASP A 41 3.00 -8.40 -23.42
N GLY A 42 3.25 -9.17 -22.36
CA GLY A 42 4.46 -9.04 -21.55
C GLY A 42 4.48 -7.80 -20.66
N ILE A 43 3.31 -7.19 -20.39
CA ILE A 43 3.20 -6.01 -19.54
C ILE A 43 2.71 -6.44 -18.16
N ARG A 44 3.45 -6.07 -17.13
CA ARG A 44 3.13 -6.36 -15.74
C ARG A 44 2.51 -5.15 -15.04
N PHE A 45 1.51 -5.41 -14.21
CA PHE A 45 0.84 -4.41 -13.39
C PHE A 45 0.88 -4.83 -11.94
N ASN A 46 1.54 -4.05 -11.10
CA ASN A 46 1.66 -4.27 -9.67
C ASN A 46 1.41 -2.97 -8.91
N ALA A 47 1.10 -3.07 -7.64
CA ALA A 47 0.91 -1.94 -6.78
C ALA A 47 1.64 -2.13 -5.45
N VAL A 48 2.03 -1.02 -4.83
CA VAL A 48 2.50 -0.98 -3.45
C VAL A 48 1.39 -0.32 -2.62
N ALA A 49 1.03 -0.95 -1.52
CA ALA A 49 0.03 -0.47 -0.58
C ALA A 49 0.70 -0.05 0.73
N PRO A 50 1.08 1.21 0.87
CA PRO A 50 1.69 1.72 2.09
C PRO A 50 0.70 1.79 3.24
N GLY A 51 1.22 1.59 4.46
CA GLY A 51 0.57 2.06 5.67
C GLY A 51 0.88 3.54 5.92
N VAL A 52 1.12 3.92 7.17
CA VAL A 52 1.57 5.27 7.50
C VAL A 52 3.05 5.39 7.21
N VAL A 53 3.40 6.34 6.34
CA VAL A 53 4.78 6.63 5.96
C VAL A 53 5.20 7.95 6.60
N ASP A 54 6.40 7.98 7.16
CA ASP A 54 6.97 9.19 7.77
C ASP A 54 7.34 10.21 6.68
N THR A 55 6.37 11.08 6.38
CA THR A 55 6.48 12.11 5.35
C THR A 55 5.91 13.43 5.87
N PRO A 56 6.15 14.57 5.18
CA PRO A 56 5.53 15.85 5.53
C PRO A 56 3.99 15.86 5.58
N LEU A 57 3.33 14.91 4.93
CA LEU A 57 1.88 14.75 5.02
C LEU A 57 1.41 14.59 6.48
N HIS A 58 2.21 13.93 7.31
CA HIS A 58 1.92 13.64 8.72
C HIS A 58 2.65 14.56 9.70
N LYS A 59 3.18 15.69 9.25
CA LYS A 59 3.97 16.61 10.09
C LYS A 59 3.21 17.14 11.32
N ASN A 60 1.88 17.22 11.23
CA ASN A 60 1.01 17.69 12.32
C ASN A 60 0.44 16.54 13.15
N ASP A 61 0.69 15.30 12.78
CA ASP A 61 0.21 14.13 13.50
C ASP A 61 1.25 13.70 14.55
N ARG A 62 0.76 13.21 15.68
CA ARG A 62 1.64 12.69 16.73
C ARG A 62 2.17 11.31 16.31
N LYS A 63 3.49 11.16 16.29
CA LYS A 63 4.14 9.87 15.95
C LYS A 63 3.66 8.74 16.85
N GLU A 64 3.50 9.00 18.14
CA GLU A 64 3.05 8.01 19.11
C GLU A 64 1.67 7.45 18.75
N VAL A 65 0.77 8.30 18.24
CA VAL A 65 -0.56 7.88 17.78
C VAL A 65 -0.46 7.10 16.50
N LEU A 66 0.32 7.58 15.53
CA LEU A 66 0.51 6.89 14.24
C LEU A 66 1.10 5.50 14.41
N GLN A 67 2.03 5.33 15.35
CA GLN A 67 2.64 4.04 15.67
C GLN A 67 1.66 3.02 16.25
N THR A 68 0.51 3.46 16.76
CA THR A 68 -0.53 2.53 17.22
C THR A 68 -1.36 1.93 16.11
N LEU A 69 -1.20 2.39 14.87
CA LEU A 69 -2.00 1.98 13.73
C LEU A 69 -1.46 0.72 13.02
N ASN A 70 -0.44 0.08 13.58
CA ASN A 70 0.09 -1.17 13.06
C ASN A 70 0.70 -2.02 14.20
N PRO A 71 0.79 -3.36 14.01
CA PRO A 71 1.27 -4.24 15.08
C PRO A 71 2.77 -4.14 15.35
N MET A 72 3.59 -3.71 14.39
CA MET A 72 5.02 -3.53 14.63
C MET A 72 5.33 -2.26 15.44
N GLY A 73 4.40 -1.31 15.51
CA GLY A 73 4.59 -0.05 16.22
C GLY A 73 5.59 0.89 15.58
N VAL A 74 5.81 0.76 14.27
CA VAL A 74 6.77 1.60 13.54
C VAL A 74 6.13 2.21 12.29
N LEU A 75 6.64 3.37 11.90
CA LEU A 75 6.27 3.99 10.63
C LEU A 75 7.21 3.50 9.53
N SER A 76 6.68 3.33 8.33
CA SER A 76 7.53 3.08 7.17
C SER A 76 8.30 4.35 6.80
N SER A 77 9.52 4.18 6.29
CA SER A 77 10.27 5.27 5.69
C SER A 77 9.94 5.39 4.20
N VAL A 78 10.29 6.52 3.60
CA VAL A 78 10.23 6.68 2.15
C VAL A 78 11.08 5.61 1.45
N LYS A 79 12.24 5.29 2.02
CA LYS A 79 13.11 4.23 1.48
C LYS A 79 12.42 2.87 1.45
N ASP A 80 11.62 2.52 2.45
CA ASP A 80 10.88 1.25 2.47
C ASP A 80 9.93 1.15 1.27
N ILE A 81 9.28 2.25 0.93
CA ILE A 81 8.38 2.30 -0.23
C ILE A 81 9.17 2.22 -1.54
N VAL A 82 10.28 2.94 -1.64
CA VAL A 82 11.15 2.91 -2.83
C VAL A 82 11.68 1.48 -3.06
N ASP A 83 12.13 0.80 -2.02
CA ASP A 83 12.64 -0.57 -2.11
C ASP A 83 11.55 -1.53 -2.62
N ALA A 84 10.32 -1.37 -2.18
CA ALA A 84 9.19 -2.17 -2.65
C ALA A 84 8.88 -1.91 -4.14
N VAL A 85 8.88 -0.66 -4.57
CA VAL A 85 8.69 -0.29 -5.98
C VAL A 85 9.80 -0.87 -6.84
N MET A 86 11.04 -0.79 -6.40
CA MET A 86 12.19 -1.34 -7.14
C MET A 86 12.12 -2.87 -7.24
N TYR A 87 11.73 -3.56 -6.17
CA TYR A 87 11.51 -4.99 -6.22
C TYR A 87 10.49 -5.37 -7.30
N LEU A 88 9.32 -4.74 -7.29
CA LEU A 88 8.26 -5.03 -8.25
C LEU A 88 8.65 -4.66 -9.68
N THR A 89 9.46 -3.61 -9.84
CA THR A 89 9.96 -3.19 -11.15
C THR A 89 10.88 -4.25 -11.77
N GLU A 90 11.68 -4.92 -10.96
CA GLU A 90 12.69 -5.89 -11.40
C GLU A 90 12.20 -7.35 -11.37
N ALA A 91 11.08 -7.62 -10.73
CA ALA A 91 10.55 -8.99 -10.55
C ALA A 91 9.79 -9.45 -11.80
N HIS A 92 10.48 -10.09 -12.72
CA HIS A 92 9.97 -10.40 -14.06
C HIS A 92 8.74 -11.31 -14.13
N THR A 93 8.48 -12.10 -13.11
CA THR A 93 7.32 -13.01 -13.08
C THR A 93 6.27 -12.61 -12.05
N VAL A 94 6.33 -11.39 -11.52
CA VAL A 94 5.35 -10.87 -10.59
C VAL A 94 4.44 -9.88 -11.29
N THR A 95 3.15 -10.21 -11.37
CA THR A 95 2.11 -9.32 -11.93
C THR A 95 0.81 -9.52 -11.17
N GLY A 96 0.02 -8.48 -11.06
CA GLY A 96 -1.25 -8.49 -10.30
C GLY A 96 -1.06 -8.45 -8.79
N GLU A 97 0.14 -8.17 -8.31
CA GLU A 97 0.45 -8.14 -6.89
C GLU A 97 0.12 -6.78 -6.27
N ILE A 98 -0.45 -6.81 -5.07
CA ILE A 98 -0.61 -5.66 -4.18
C ILE A 98 0.32 -5.92 -2.99
N LEU A 99 1.48 -5.31 -2.99
CA LEU A 99 2.50 -5.50 -1.95
C LEU A 99 2.26 -4.54 -0.79
N ASN A 100 1.90 -5.09 0.36
CA ASN A 100 1.70 -4.29 1.56
C ASN A 100 3.03 -3.91 2.20
N VAL A 101 3.21 -2.63 2.47
CA VAL A 101 4.36 -2.07 3.20
C VAL A 101 3.78 -1.21 4.32
N ASP A 102 3.25 -1.86 5.35
CA ASP A 102 2.36 -1.25 6.34
C ASP A 102 2.63 -1.71 7.77
N SER A 103 3.79 -2.28 8.01
CA SER A 103 4.19 -2.79 9.33
C SER A 103 3.19 -3.80 9.91
N GLY A 104 2.54 -4.56 9.04
CA GLY A 104 1.61 -5.62 9.39
C GLY A 104 0.17 -5.18 9.63
N ALA A 105 -0.18 -3.94 9.35
CA ALA A 105 -1.53 -3.42 9.59
C ALA A 105 -2.62 -4.23 8.87
N HIS A 106 -2.29 -4.83 7.72
CA HIS A 106 -3.23 -5.63 6.92
C HIS A 106 -3.48 -7.04 7.46
N THR A 107 -2.72 -7.50 8.46
CA THR A 107 -2.74 -8.92 8.87
C THR A 107 -3.93 -9.31 9.75
N GLY A 108 -4.74 -8.36 10.17
CA GLY A 108 -5.93 -8.58 10.98
C GLY A 108 -5.95 -7.72 12.24
N ARG A 109 -6.65 -8.21 13.26
CA ARG A 109 -6.71 -7.50 14.55
C ARG A 109 -5.48 -7.84 15.39
N TRP A 110 -4.94 -6.84 16.02
CA TRP A 110 -3.79 -6.97 16.91
C TRP A 110 -3.99 -6.26 18.25
#